data_2905e0cb5bdc358c7984b1bf80ad22bc
#
_entry.id   2905e0cb5bdc358c7984b1bf80ad22bc
#
_cell.length_a   1.000
_cell.length_b   1.000
_cell.length_c   1.000
_cell.angle_alpha   90.00
_cell.angle_beta   90.00
_cell.angle_gamma   90.00
#
_symmetry.space_group_name_H-M   'P 1'
#
loop_
_entity.id
_entity.type
_entity.pdbx_description
1 polymer ?
#
loop_
_entity_poly.entity_id
_entity_poly.type
_entity_poly.pdbx_seq_one_letter_code
_entity_poly.pdbx_strand_id
1 'polypeptide(L)'
;MTAPNELPRNAFKRALREGQRQIGLWTSLGTGTSAEILAGAGFDWLLIDTEHSPTELPMVLDQLRGMEGGTATPIVRPAWNDAVIIKRLLDVGTQCLLVPYVQSAEEARRAVAATRYPPEGIRGVAVVHRANRYGRVKDYHTRANAEMCVLVQIETRRALAELEAIAAVEGVDGLFIGPSDLAGDLGFLGNNRHPDAVAVFADACARARKAGKPIGILAPVEEDARRYLEMGFSYVAVGSDIGVLRNAVEQLRQRFAAD
;
A
#
# COMPACT_ATOMS: atom_id res chain seq x y z
N MET A 1 -16.67 0.89 -15.44
CA MET A 1 -16.33 -0.56 -15.40
C MET A 1 -15.55 -0.93 -16.65
N THR A 2 -14.37 -1.54 -16.52
CA THR A 2 -13.62 -2.09 -17.67
C THR A 2 -14.41 -3.26 -18.28
N ALA A 3 -14.35 -3.41 -19.62
CA ALA A 3 -15.00 -4.54 -20.28
C ALA A 3 -14.47 -5.89 -19.73
N PRO A 4 -15.29 -6.95 -19.71
CA PRO A 4 -14.94 -8.22 -19.08
C PRO A 4 -13.73 -8.95 -19.69
N ASN A 5 -13.27 -8.52 -20.85
CA ASN A 5 -12.10 -9.05 -21.58
C ASN A 5 -10.91 -8.08 -21.61
N GLU A 6 -10.98 -6.95 -20.89
CA GLU A 6 -9.89 -5.98 -20.81
C GLU A 6 -9.10 -6.14 -19.52
N LEU A 7 -7.79 -5.94 -19.62
CA LEU A 7 -6.91 -5.84 -18.47
C LEU A 7 -7.24 -4.56 -17.68
N PRO A 8 -7.58 -4.65 -16.38
CA PRO A 8 -7.78 -3.47 -15.56
C PRO A 8 -6.53 -2.60 -15.54
N ARG A 9 -6.71 -1.30 -15.74
CA ARG A 9 -5.63 -0.32 -15.66
C ARG A 9 -5.42 0.12 -14.22
N ASN A 10 -4.15 0.24 -13.81
CA ASN A 10 -3.77 0.69 -12.48
C ASN A 10 -3.85 2.22 -12.38
N ALA A 11 -4.94 2.74 -11.82
CA ALA A 11 -5.16 4.18 -11.68
C ALA A 11 -4.16 4.82 -10.70
N PHE A 12 -3.89 4.19 -9.55
CA PHE A 12 -2.96 4.70 -8.55
C PHE A 12 -1.53 4.81 -9.09
N LYS A 13 -1.04 3.78 -9.80
CA LYS A 13 0.29 3.83 -10.43
C LYS A 13 0.42 5.01 -11.40
N ARG A 14 -0.63 5.29 -12.20
CA ARG A 14 -0.64 6.44 -13.11
C ARG A 14 -0.64 7.75 -12.36
N ALA A 15 -1.51 7.90 -11.37
CA ALA A 15 -1.58 9.11 -10.55
C ALA A 15 -0.23 9.44 -9.88
N LEU A 16 0.48 8.42 -9.37
CA LEU A 16 1.84 8.60 -8.84
C LEU A 16 2.84 9.10 -9.89
N ARG A 17 2.80 8.53 -11.11
CA ARG A 17 3.68 8.95 -12.22
C ARG A 17 3.40 10.36 -12.71
N GLU A 18 2.15 10.79 -12.61
CA GLU A 18 1.71 12.14 -12.96
C GLU A 18 1.94 13.15 -11.83
N GLY A 19 2.50 12.71 -10.69
CA GLY A 19 2.75 13.55 -9.52
C GLY A 19 1.49 13.99 -8.79
N GLN A 20 0.38 13.29 -8.99
CA GLN A 20 -0.88 13.58 -8.31
C GLN A 20 -0.84 13.12 -6.86
N ARG A 21 -1.31 13.99 -5.95
CA ARG A 21 -1.47 13.66 -4.54
C ARG A 21 -2.57 12.62 -4.37
N GLN A 22 -2.34 11.62 -3.48
CA GLN A 22 -3.27 10.53 -3.25
C GLN A 22 -3.57 10.38 -1.76
N ILE A 23 -4.84 10.40 -1.39
CA ILE A 23 -5.31 10.23 -0.01
C ILE A 23 -5.92 8.85 0.14
N GLY A 24 -5.47 8.12 1.14
CA GLY A 24 -5.92 6.75 1.38
C GLY A 24 -6.28 6.44 2.82
N LEU A 25 -6.74 5.22 3.01
CA LEU A 25 -7.10 4.69 4.32
C LEU A 25 -6.62 3.24 4.46
N TRP A 26 -6.26 2.83 5.68
CA TRP A 26 -5.95 1.44 6.04
C TRP A 26 -7.21 0.63 6.28
N THR A 27 -7.28 -0.62 5.79
CA THR A 27 -8.37 -1.54 6.07
C THR A 27 -7.84 -2.77 6.80
N SER A 28 -8.31 -2.98 8.02
CA SER A 28 -7.88 -4.06 8.91
C SER A 28 -9.06 -4.85 9.50
N LEU A 29 -10.32 -4.42 9.26
CA LEU A 29 -11.51 -5.18 9.66
C LEU A 29 -11.71 -6.47 8.84
N GLY A 30 -11.09 -6.57 7.67
CA GLY A 30 -10.99 -7.79 6.90
C GLY A 30 -12.27 -8.29 6.26
N THR A 31 -13.31 -7.45 6.08
CA THR A 31 -14.58 -7.87 5.47
C THR A 31 -14.88 -7.14 4.16
N GLY A 32 -15.55 -7.83 3.23
CA GLY A 32 -16.00 -7.20 1.99
C GLY A 32 -16.98 -6.04 2.22
N THR A 33 -17.84 -6.16 3.24
CA THR A 33 -18.79 -5.10 3.58
C THR A 33 -18.11 -3.82 4.04
N SER A 34 -17.08 -3.91 4.92
CA SER A 34 -16.32 -2.72 5.32
C SER A 34 -15.57 -2.12 4.13
N ALA A 35 -14.98 -2.95 3.29
CA ALA A 35 -14.28 -2.51 2.09
C ALA A 35 -15.20 -1.80 1.08
N GLU A 36 -16.43 -2.27 0.90
CA GLU A 36 -17.46 -1.67 0.05
C GLU A 36 -17.85 -0.28 0.55
N ILE A 37 -18.12 -0.14 1.86
CA ILE A 37 -18.45 1.15 2.50
C ILE A 37 -17.30 2.16 2.27
N LEU A 38 -16.06 1.73 2.49
CA LEU A 38 -14.89 2.60 2.38
C LEU A 38 -14.57 2.96 0.93
N ALA A 39 -14.77 2.03 -0.02
CA ALA A 39 -14.52 2.26 -1.43
C ALA A 39 -15.43 3.33 -2.03
N GLY A 40 -16.64 3.52 -1.46
CA GLY A 40 -17.60 4.57 -1.81
C GLY A 40 -17.35 5.92 -1.14
N ALA A 41 -16.39 6.02 -0.20
CA ALA A 41 -16.17 7.23 0.60
C ALA A 41 -15.33 8.32 -0.11
N GLY A 42 -14.80 8.05 -1.31
CA GLY A 42 -14.04 9.03 -2.10
C GLY A 42 -12.54 9.04 -1.85
N PHE A 43 -11.97 8.03 -1.18
CA PHE A 43 -10.52 7.84 -1.10
C PHE A 43 -9.94 7.46 -2.47
N ASP A 44 -8.69 7.88 -2.73
CA ASP A 44 -7.97 7.50 -3.95
C ASP A 44 -7.45 6.06 -3.90
N TRP A 45 -7.13 5.58 -2.70
CA TRP A 45 -6.66 4.23 -2.45
C TRP A 45 -7.05 3.71 -1.07
N LEU A 46 -7.17 2.38 -0.97
CA LEU A 46 -7.38 1.67 0.29
C LEU A 46 -6.34 0.57 0.43
N LEU A 47 -5.73 0.45 1.61
CA LEU A 47 -4.74 -0.59 1.87
C LEU A 47 -5.37 -1.74 2.65
N ILE A 48 -5.41 -2.92 2.03
CA ILE A 48 -5.75 -4.19 2.68
C ILE A 48 -4.50 -4.70 3.38
N ASP A 49 -4.55 -4.75 4.69
CA ASP A 49 -3.41 -5.17 5.51
C ASP A 49 -3.47 -6.67 5.78
N THR A 50 -2.39 -7.41 5.43
CA THR A 50 -2.22 -8.83 5.79
C THR A 50 -1.00 -9.07 6.67
N GLU A 51 -0.33 -8.01 7.11
CA GLU A 51 0.81 -8.07 8.03
C GLU A 51 0.38 -7.92 9.49
N HIS A 52 -0.38 -6.85 9.81
CA HIS A 52 -0.80 -6.52 11.17
C HIS A 52 -2.32 -6.61 11.38
N SER A 53 -3.00 -7.43 10.60
CA SER A 53 -4.41 -7.76 10.78
C SER A 53 -4.62 -9.27 10.59
N PRO A 54 -5.73 -9.84 11.06
CA PRO A 54 -6.05 -11.26 10.83
C PRO A 54 -6.54 -11.55 9.41
N THR A 55 -6.26 -10.66 8.45
CA THR A 55 -6.72 -10.78 7.06
C THR A 55 -5.89 -11.83 6.31
N GLU A 56 -6.54 -12.89 5.87
CA GLU A 56 -5.98 -13.96 5.06
C GLU A 56 -6.41 -13.86 3.59
N LEU A 57 -5.81 -14.63 2.69
CA LEU A 57 -6.05 -14.56 1.24
C LEU A 57 -7.54 -14.61 0.82
N PRO A 58 -8.41 -15.46 1.41
CA PRO A 58 -9.85 -15.44 1.12
C PRO A 58 -10.52 -14.11 1.49
N MET A 59 -10.09 -13.49 2.59
CA MET A 59 -10.59 -12.19 3.05
C MET A 59 -10.09 -11.06 2.15
N VAL A 60 -8.85 -11.13 1.63
CA VAL A 60 -8.36 -10.20 0.60
C VAL A 60 -9.24 -10.29 -0.64
N LEU A 61 -9.56 -11.51 -1.10
CA LEU A 61 -10.46 -11.70 -2.25
C LEU A 61 -11.85 -11.10 -2.01
N ASP A 62 -12.41 -11.26 -0.82
CA ASP A 62 -13.71 -10.70 -0.43
C ASP A 62 -13.68 -9.17 -0.44
N GLN A 63 -12.66 -8.56 0.17
CA GLN A 63 -12.46 -7.12 0.16
C GLN A 63 -12.27 -6.56 -1.26
N LEU A 64 -11.46 -7.23 -2.11
CA LEU A 64 -11.29 -6.83 -3.51
C LEU A 64 -12.60 -6.84 -4.30
N ARG A 65 -13.53 -7.76 -3.97
CA ARG A 65 -14.89 -7.80 -4.55
C ARG A 65 -15.75 -6.65 -4.02
N GLY A 66 -15.71 -6.40 -2.71
CA GLY A 66 -16.42 -5.28 -2.10
C GLY A 66 -15.99 -3.92 -2.67
N MET A 67 -14.73 -3.77 -3.05
CA MET A 67 -14.22 -2.54 -3.64
C MET A 67 -14.55 -2.37 -5.13
N GLU A 68 -15.08 -3.41 -5.82
CA GLU A 68 -15.48 -3.30 -7.22
C GLU A 68 -16.62 -2.27 -7.39
N GLY A 69 -16.39 -1.28 -8.25
CA GLY A 69 -17.37 -0.20 -8.48
C GLY A 69 -17.13 1.05 -7.63
N GLY A 70 -16.28 1.00 -6.62
CA GLY A 70 -15.80 2.18 -5.90
C GLY A 70 -14.74 2.97 -6.68
N THR A 71 -14.32 4.10 -6.13
CA THR A 71 -13.27 4.97 -6.72
C THR A 71 -11.87 4.60 -6.27
N ALA A 72 -11.72 3.98 -5.09
CA ALA A 72 -10.45 3.69 -4.48
C ALA A 72 -9.70 2.54 -5.17
N THR A 73 -8.42 2.73 -5.46
CA THR A 73 -7.54 1.64 -5.91
C THR A 73 -7.13 0.77 -4.73
N PRO A 74 -7.34 -0.57 -4.76
CA PRO A 74 -6.85 -1.45 -3.71
C PRO A 74 -5.34 -1.62 -3.77
N ILE A 75 -4.69 -1.43 -2.63
CA ILE A 75 -3.29 -1.78 -2.36
C ILE A 75 -3.31 -2.90 -1.33
N VAL A 76 -2.47 -3.92 -1.47
CA VAL A 76 -2.35 -4.98 -0.46
C VAL A 76 -0.96 -4.94 0.15
N ARG A 77 -0.89 -4.94 1.48
CA ARG A 77 0.36 -5.18 2.18
C ARG A 77 0.49 -6.68 2.45
N PRO A 78 1.41 -7.39 1.77
CA PRO A 78 1.68 -8.79 2.09
C PRO A 78 2.26 -8.92 3.50
N ALA A 79 2.08 -10.07 4.15
CA ALA A 79 2.63 -10.32 5.48
C ALA A 79 4.17 -10.31 5.50
N TRP A 80 4.81 -10.55 4.37
CA TRP A 80 6.26 -10.53 4.21
C TRP A 80 6.67 -10.35 2.75
N ASN A 81 7.95 -9.98 2.53
CA ASN A 81 8.56 -9.98 1.19
C ASN A 81 8.88 -11.42 0.74
N ASP A 82 7.84 -12.18 0.44
CA ASP A 82 7.88 -13.59 0.05
C ASP A 82 7.22 -13.81 -1.31
N ALA A 83 7.95 -14.46 -2.24
CA ALA A 83 7.50 -14.65 -3.62
C ALA A 83 6.23 -15.53 -3.72
N VAL A 84 6.02 -16.46 -2.77
CA VAL A 84 4.83 -17.33 -2.77
C VAL A 84 3.61 -16.55 -2.32
N ILE A 85 3.73 -15.74 -1.27
CA ILE A 85 2.66 -14.86 -0.79
C ILE A 85 2.30 -13.84 -1.87
N ILE A 86 3.30 -13.15 -2.43
CA ILE A 86 3.12 -12.15 -3.50
C ILE A 86 2.38 -12.75 -4.70
N LYS A 87 2.82 -13.91 -5.21
CA LYS A 87 2.16 -14.60 -6.31
C LYS A 87 0.67 -14.86 -6.06
N ARG A 88 0.33 -15.36 -4.86
CA ARG A 88 -1.06 -15.65 -4.49
C ARG A 88 -1.94 -14.41 -4.43
N LEU A 89 -1.41 -13.30 -3.89
CA LEU A 89 -2.09 -12.00 -3.86
C LEU A 89 -2.32 -11.44 -5.28
N LEU A 90 -1.33 -11.57 -6.16
CA LEU A 90 -1.46 -11.14 -7.55
C LEU A 90 -2.50 -11.97 -8.33
N ASP A 91 -2.60 -13.28 -8.06
CA ASP A 91 -3.56 -14.17 -8.74
C ASP A 91 -5.02 -13.92 -8.33
N VAL A 92 -5.26 -13.41 -7.11
CA VAL A 92 -6.60 -12.94 -6.72
C VAL A 92 -6.95 -11.54 -7.23
N GLY A 93 -6.02 -10.86 -7.94
CA GLY A 93 -6.32 -9.65 -8.71
C GLY A 93 -5.73 -8.36 -8.15
N THR A 94 -4.86 -8.43 -7.15
CA THR A 94 -4.10 -7.28 -6.68
C THR A 94 -3.14 -6.78 -7.77
N GLN A 95 -3.09 -5.47 -8.00
CA GLN A 95 -2.14 -4.82 -8.90
C GLN A 95 -1.14 -3.91 -8.15
N CYS A 96 -1.47 -3.51 -6.92
CA CYS A 96 -0.61 -2.68 -6.08
C CYS A 96 -0.23 -3.45 -4.83
N LEU A 97 1.07 -3.53 -4.55
CA LEU A 97 1.60 -4.11 -3.32
C LEU A 97 2.39 -3.05 -2.54
N LEU A 98 2.23 -3.04 -1.21
CA LEU A 98 3.10 -2.34 -0.28
C LEU A 98 3.92 -3.39 0.47
N VAL A 99 5.14 -3.66 -0.01
CA VAL A 99 6.00 -4.72 0.53
C VAL A 99 6.72 -4.23 1.78
N PRO A 100 6.51 -4.88 2.95
CA PRO A 100 7.10 -4.45 4.22
C PRO A 100 8.58 -4.85 4.32
N TYR A 101 9.28 -4.24 5.25
CA TYR A 101 10.61 -4.61 5.72
C TYR A 101 11.68 -4.73 4.64
N VAL A 102 11.62 -3.89 3.61
CA VAL A 102 12.63 -3.86 2.54
C VAL A 102 13.83 -3.03 3.00
N GLN A 103 14.96 -3.68 3.26
CA GLN A 103 16.13 -3.09 3.89
C GLN A 103 17.33 -2.89 2.96
N SER A 104 17.22 -3.32 1.69
CA SER A 104 18.30 -3.18 0.71
C SER A 104 17.77 -3.15 -0.72
N ALA A 105 18.60 -2.65 -1.65
CA ALA A 105 18.29 -2.71 -3.07
C ALA A 105 18.08 -4.15 -3.57
N GLU A 106 18.78 -5.14 -2.99
CA GLU A 106 18.61 -6.55 -3.34
C GLU A 106 17.22 -7.07 -2.92
N GLU A 107 16.76 -6.71 -1.73
CA GLU A 107 15.40 -7.06 -1.25
C GLU A 107 14.33 -6.40 -2.10
N ALA A 108 14.55 -5.15 -2.52
CA ALA A 108 13.66 -4.46 -3.44
C ALA A 108 13.60 -5.14 -4.83
N ARG A 109 14.75 -5.57 -5.38
CA ARG A 109 14.78 -6.35 -6.64
C ARG A 109 14.03 -7.67 -6.52
N ARG A 110 14.15 -8.38 -5.38
CA ARG A 110 13.40 -9.62 -5.12
C ARG A 110 11.89 -9.36 -5.10
N ALA A 111 11.46 -8.28 -4.44
CA ALA A 111 10.05 -7.88 -4.41
C ALA A 111 9.53 -7.61 -5.84
N VAL A 112 10.25 -6.82 -6.61
CA VAL A 112 9.89 -6.53 -8.02
C VAL A 112 9.84 -7.81 -8.86
N ALA A 113 10.87 -8.65 -8.79
CA ALA A 113 10.94 -9.89 -9.56
C ALA A 113 9.78 -10.83 -9.24
N ALA A 114 9.34 -10.90 -7.96
CA ALA A 114 8.20 -11.70 -7.55
C ALA A 114 6.86 -11.24 -8.16
N THR A 115 6.77 -9.99 -8.62
CA THR A 115 5.54 -9.43 -9.22
C THR A 115 5.48 -9.60 -10.74
N ARG A 116 6.59 -9.91 -11.39
CA ARG A 116 6.71 -9.94 -12.85
C ARG A 116 6.77 -11.35 -13.40
N TYR A 117 6.10 -11.59 -14.51
CA TYR A 117 6.25 -12.83 -15.27
C TYR A 117 7.61 -12.90 -15.97
N PRO A 118 8.15 -14.12 -16.21
CA PRO A 118 9.32 -14.31 -17.04
C PRO A 118 9.17 -13.67 -18.43
N PRO A 119 10.28 -13.18 -19.04
CA PRO A 119 11.67 -13.22 -18.54
C PRO A 119 12.04 -12.09 -17.56
N GLU A 120 11.15 -11.12 -17.30
CA GLU A 120 11.42 -9.95 -16.45
C GLU A 120 11.41 -10.26 -14.95
N GLY A 121 10.88 -11.40 -14.54
CA GLY A 121 10.78 -11.81 -13.14
C GLY A 121 10.57 -13.31 -12.96
N ILE A 122 10.08 -13.67 -11.75
CA ILE A 122 9.94 -15.07 -11.30
C ILE A 122 8.51 -15.42 -10.91
N ARG A 123 7.51 -14.57 -11.22
CA ARG A 123 6.11 -14.87 -10.92
C ARG A 123 5.68 -16.16 -11.61
N GLY A 124 5.21 -17.15 -10.84
CA GLY A 124 4.69 -18.41 -11.40
C GLY A 124 3.45 -18.17 -12.26
N VAL A 125 3.37 -18.90 -13.37
CA VAL A 125 2.31 -18.74 -14.37
C VAL A 125 1.15 -19.69 -14.07
N ALA A 126 -0.06 -19.14 -13.90
CA ALA A 126 -1.31 -19.88 -13.92
C ALA A 126 -2.15 -19.40 -15.11
N VAL A 127 -2.74 -20.34 -15.85
CA VAL A 127 -3.49 -20.01 -17.08
C VAL A 127 -4.86 -19.41 -16.77
N VAL A 128 -5.48 -19.83 -15.66
CA VAL A 128 -6.82 -19.40 -15.26
C VAL A 128 -6.82 -18.99 -13.80
N HIS A 129 -7.02 -17.70 -13.54
CA HIS A 129 -7.15 -17.12 -12.20
C HIS A 129 -7.98 -15.82 -12.24
N ARG A 130 -8.33 -15.26 -11.06
CA ARG A 130 -9.19 -14.08 -11.01
C ARG A 130 -8.57 -12.85 -11.71
N ALA A 131 -7.27 -12.63 -11.55
CA ALA A 131 -6.61 -11.44 -12.12
C ALA A 131 -6.73 -11.39 -13.65
N ASN A 132 -6.73 -12.54 -14.35
CA ASN A 132 -6.96 -12.61 -15.79
C ASN A 132 -8.44 -12.84 -16.15
N ARG A 133 -9.35 -12.57 -15.20
CA ARG A 133 -10.80 -12.76 -15.34
C ARG A 133 -11.17 -14.17 -15.76
N TYR A 134 -10.52 -15.15 -15.14
CA TYR A 134 -10.70 -16.59 -15.40
C TYR A 134 -10.44 -16.94 -16.87
N GLY A 135 -9.36 -16.39 -17.44
CA GLY A 135 -8.91 -16.64 -18.81
C GLY A 135 -9.63 -15.81 -19.89
N ARG A 136 -10.45 -14.82 -19.51
CA ARG A 136 -11.13 -13.94 -20.48
C ARG A 136 -10.19 -12.87 -21.05
N VAL A 137 -9.21 -12.41 -20.29
CA VAL A 137 -8.15 -11.48 -20.77
C VAL A 137 -7.06 -12.32 -21.42
N LYS A 138 -7.08 -12.43 -22.74
CA LYS A 138 -6.23 -13.36 -23.50
C LYS A 138 -4.76 -13.00 -23.50
N ASP A 139 -4.44 -11.71 -23.48
CA ASP A 139 -3.09 -11.16 -23.50
C ASP A 139 -2.59 -10.76 -22.10
N TYR A 140 -3.23 -11.28 -21.03
CA TYR A 140 -2.91 -10.92 -19.65
C TYR A 140 -1.43 -11.08 -19.31
N HIS A 141 -0.84 -12.24 -19.60
CA HIS A 141 0.53 -12.57 -19.17
C HIS A 141 1.60 -11.67 -19.81
N THR A 142 1.34 -11.16 -21.02
CA THR A 142 2.26 -10.27 -21.73
C THR A 142 2.10 -8.79 -21.33
N ARG A 143 0.97 -8.43 -20.72
CA ARG A 143 0.65 -7.03 -20.37
C ARG A 143 0.61 -6.76 -18.87
N ALA A 144 0.45 -7.80 -18.04
CA ALA A 144 0.27 -7.65 -16.60
C ALA A 144 1.43 -6.90 -15.92
N ASN A 145 2.69 -7.18 -16.31
CA ASN A 145 3.87 -6.58 -15.71
C ASN A 145 3.82 -5.03 -15.73
N ALA A 146 3.26 -4.43 -16.79
CA ALA A 146 3.15 -2.99 -16.91
C ALA A 146 2.19 -2.33 -15.90
N GLU A 147 1.19 -3.09 -15.46
CA GLU A 147 0.17 -2.61 -14.52
C GLU A 147 0.52 -2.92 -13.05
N MET A 148 1.59 -3.69 -12.79
CA MET A 148 2.02 -3.94 -11.40
C MET A 148 2.65 -2.69 -10.80
N CYS A 149 2.20 -2.31 -9.60
CA CYS A 149 2.72 -1.23 -8.78
C CYS A 149 3.37 -1.82 -7.54
N VAL A 150 4.67 -1.57 -7.37
CA VAL A 150 5.43 -2.05 -6.22
C VAL A 150 5.87 -0.86 -5.38
N LEU A 151 5.31 -0.77 -4.18
CA LEU A 151 5.71 0.16 -3.14
C LEU A 151 6.50 -0.63 -2.10
N VAL A 152 7.54 -0.03 -1.52
CA VAL A 152 8.37 -0.68 -0.50
C VAL A 152 8.45 0.16 0.77
N GLN A 153 8.33 -0.49 1.94
CA GLN A 153 8.41 0.19 3.23
C GLN A 153 9.87 0.40 3.66
N ILE A 154 10.16 1.64 4.05
CA ILE A 154 11.40 2.09 4.67
C ILE A 154 11.10 2.29 6.15
N GLU A 155 11.47 1.33 6.99
CA GLU A 155 11.03 1.27 8.38
C GLU A 155 12.11 0.81 9.37
N THR A 156 13.37 0.84 8.91
CA THR A 156 14.55 0.61 9.75
C THR A 156 15.65 1.60 9.41
N ARG A 157 16.59 1.84 10.32
CA ARG A 157 17.82 2.63 10.07
C ARG A 157 18.61 2.09 8.89
N ARG A 158 18.63 0.75 8.75
CA ARG A 158 19.30 0.09 7.62
C ARG A 158 18.62 0.44 6.30
N ALA A 159 17.30 0.31 6.21
CA ALA A 159 16.55 0.71 5.03
C ALA A 159 16.72 2.20 4.71
N LEU A 160 16.72 3.05 5.76
CA LEU A 160 16.94 4.49 5.61
C LEU A 160 18.34 4.81 5.05
N ALA A 161 19.39 4.08 5.48
CA ALA A 161 20.74 4.23 4.93
C ALA A 161 20.82 3.83 3.45
N GLU A 162 19.99 2.87 3.00
CA GLU A 162 19.94 2.35 1.63
C GLU A 162 18.84 3.01 0.76
N LEU A 163 18.21 4.10 1.25
CA LEU A 163 16.99 4.68 0.64
C LEU A 163 17.19 4.99 -0.85
N GLU A 164 18.29 5.63 -1.23
CA GLU A 164 18.56 6.00 -2.63
C GLU A 164 18.84 4.76 -3.50
N ALA A 165 19.55 3.76 -2.95
CA ALA A 165 19.81 2.51 -3.65
C ALA A 165 18.52 1.72 -3.86
N ILE A 166 17.62 1.68 -2.87
CA ILE A 166 16.28 1.08 -2.99
C ILE A 166 15.45 1.85 -4.01
N ALA A 167 15.44 3.19 -3.93
CA ALA A 167 14.71 4.06 -4.84
C ALA A 167 15.16 3.89 -6.29
N ALA A 168 16.45 3.63 -6.54
CA ALA A 168 17.03 3.44 -7.87
C ALA A 168 16.66 2.10 -8.51
N VAL A 169 16.08 1.14 -7.76
CA VAL A 169 15.70 -0.17 -8.31
C VAL A 169 14.59 0.02 -9.34
N GLU A 170 14.83 -0.49 -10.54
CA GLU A 170 13.83 -0.49 -11.61
C GLU A 170 12.62 -1.35 -11.21
N GLY A 171 11.42 -0.77 -11.33
CA GLY A 171 10.16 -1.43 -10.96
C GLY A 171 9.69 -1.14 -9.54
N VAL A 172 10.47 -0.47 -8.70
CA VAL A 172 9.97 0.20 -7.50
C VAL A 172 9.25 1.47 -7.94
N ASP A 173 7.95 1.53 -7.75
CA ASP A 173 7.10 2.66 -8.16
C ASP A 173 7.01 3.76 -7.08
N GLY A 174 7.26 3.42 -5.81
CA GLY A 174 7.26 4.38 -4.70
C GLY A 174 7.82 3.79 -3.41
N LEU A 175 8.14 4.68 -2.47
CA LEU A 175 8.60 4.35 -1.12
C LEU A 175 7.49 4.65 -0.11
N PHE A 176 7.54 4.03 1.05
CA PHE A 176 6.59 4.31 2.13
C PHE A 176 7.31 4.27 3.48
N ILE A 177 7.14 5.30 4.29
CA ILE A 177 7.66 5.28 5.65
C ILE A 177 6.72 4.47 6.54
N GLY A 178 7.24 3.42 7.19
CA GLY A 178 6.60 2.74 8.32
C GLY A 178 6.89 3.52 9.61
N PRO A 179 6.03 4.49 10.02
CA PRO A 179 6.42 5.49 11.03
C PRO A 179 6.60 4.88 12.42
N SER A 180 5.86 3.82 12.75
CA SER A 180 5.95 3.17 14.06
C SER A 180 7.22 2.35 14.20
N ASP A 181 7.53 1.53 13.20
CA ASP A 181 8.70 0.66 13.19
C ASP A 181 9.99 1.49 13.08
N LEU A 182 10.02 2.47 12.18
CA LEU A 182 11.17 3.36 12.05
C LEU A 182 11.42 4.16 13.32
N ALA A 183 10.38 4.72 13.95
CA ALA A 183 10.52 5.41 15.23
C ALA A 183 11.01 4.46 16.32
N GLY A 184 10.51 3.24 16.37
CA GLY A 184 10.97 2.19 17.29
C GLY A 184 12.45 1.88 17.12
N ASP A 185 12.91 1.66 15.87
CA ASP A 185 14.31 1.39 15.54
C ASP A 185 15.22 2.60 15.83
N LEU A 186 14.70 3.83 15.74
CA LEU A 186 15.38 5.07 16.14
C LEU A 186 15.47 5.26 17.66
N GLY A 187 14.78 4.44 18.47
CA GLY A 187 14.76 4.55 19.93
C GLY A 187 13.54 5.27 20.49
N PHE A 188 12.55 5.57 19.67
CA PHE A 188 11.31 6.29 20.05
C PHE A 188 10.09 5.36 20.02
N LEU A 189 10.25 4.11 20.49
CA LEU A 189 9.17 3.11 20.48
C LEU A 189 7.87 3.65 21.14
N GLY A 190 6.76 3.54 20.42
CA GLY A 190 5.46 4.05 20.86
C GLY A 190 5.28 5.57 20.71
N ASN A 191 6.27 6.30 20.23
CA ASN A 191 6.21 7.74 20.03
C ASN A 191 6.73 8.16 18.64
N ASN A 192 6.02 7.79 17.60
CA ASN A 192 6.32 8.17 16.21
C ASN A 192 6.10 9.67 15.92
N ARG A 193 5.57 10.42 16.89
CA ARG A 193 5.44 11.90 16.84
C ARG A 193 6.61 12.62 17.53
N HIS A 194 7.63 11.89 18.03
CA HIS A 194 8.82 12.53 18.58
C HIS A 194 9.46 13.46 17.55
N PRO A 195 9.85 14.69 17.92
CA PRO A 195 10.39 15.68 16.97
C PRO A 195 11.55 15.13 16.13
N ASP A 196 12.47 14.37 16.73
CA ASP A 196 13.61 13.78 16.02
C ASP A 196 13.18 12.69 15.04
N ALA A 197 12.16 11.87 15.37
CA ALA A 197 11.61 10.90 14.43
C ALA A 197 10.95 11.61 13.23
N VAL A 198 10.15 12.65 13.51
CA VAL A 198 9.52 13.45 12.45
C VAL A 198 10.56 14.15 11.56
N ALA A 199 11.67 14.62 12.13
CA ALA A 199 12.77 15.19 11.34
C ALA A 199 13.40 14.15 10.40
N VAL A 200 13.57 12.90 10.86
CA VAL A 200 14.04 11.78 10.01
C VAL A 200 13.05 11.46 8.90
N PHE A 201 11.73 11.48 9.17
CA PHE A 201 10.71 11.27 8.13
C PHE A 201 10.73 12.38 7.09
N ALA A 202 10.93 13.62 7.51
CA ALA A 202 11.06 14.77 6.61
C ALA A 202 12.32 14.66 5.72
N ASP A 203 13.47 14.27 6.30
CA ASP A 203 14.70 13.99 5.54
C ASP A 203 14.48 12.86 4.52
N ALA A 204 13.89 11.75 4.93
CA ALA A 204 13.57 10.65 4.03
C ALA A 204 12.67 11.10 2.85
N CYS A 205 11.68 11.96 3.13
CA CYS A 205 10.84 12.54 2.10
C CYS A 205 11.65 13.39 1.11
N ALA A 206 12.51 14.26 1.61
CA ALA A 206 13.34 15.12 0.77
C ALA A 206 14.30 14.28 -0.12
N ARG A 207 14.91 13.24 0.44
CA ARG A 207 15.80 12.32 -0.26
C ARG A 207 15.08 11.51 -1.35
N ALA A 208 13.92 10.93 -1.03
CA ALA A 208 13.10 10.20 -2.00
C ALA A 208 12.69 11.10 -3.18
N ARG A 209 12.24 12.33 -2.90
CA ARG A 209 11.87 13.30 -3.93
C ARG A 209 13.06 13.70 -4.80
N LYS A 210 14.24 13.90 -4.20
CA LYS A 210 15.50 14.16 -4.94
C LYS A 210 15.87 12.99 -5.85
N ALA A 211 15.58 11.74 -5.42
CA ALA A 211 15.74 10.54 -6.23
C ALA A 211 14.61 10.34 -7.28
N GLY A 212 13.66 11.27 -7.38
CA GLY A 212 12.53 11.19 -8.32
C GLY A 212 11.48 10.13 -7.96
N LYS A 213 11.43 9.68 -6.69
CA LYS A 213 10.47 8.65 -6.25
C LYS A 213 9.35 9.26 -5.39
N PRO A 214 8.09 8.93 -5.69
CA PRO A 214 6.99 9.21 -4.79
C PRO A 214 7.21 8.51 -3.45
N ILE A 215 6.82 9.16 -2.36
CA ILE A 215 6.89 8.59 -1.01
C ILE A 215 5.59 8.81 -0.25
N GLY A 216 5.17 7.80 0.49
CA GLY A 216 3.98 7.82 1.32
C GLY A 216 4.25 7.61 2.80
N ILE A 217 3.22 7.81 3.62
CA ILE A 217 3.24 7.60 5.07
C ILE A 217 1.83 7.34 5.61
N LEU A 218 1.71 6.64 6.74
CA LEU A 218 0.49 6.57 7.54
C LEU A 218 0.50 7.63 8.63
N ALA A 219 -0.51 8.49 8.66
CA ALA A 219 -0.68 9.59 9.61
C ALA A 219 -2.14 9.71 10.06
N PRO A 220 -2.58 8.96 11.10
CA PRO A 220 -3.98 8.92 11.52
C PRO A 220 -4.43 10.17 12.28
N VAL A 221 -3.53 11.08 12.63
CA VAL A 221 -3.84 12.39 13.21
C VAL A 221 -3.91 13.41 12.08
N GLU A 222 -5.03 14.11 11.95
CA GLU A 222 -5.29 15.03 10.83
C GLU A 222 -4.20 16.11 10.67
N GLU A 223 -3.77 16.72 11.78
CA GLU A 223 -2.70 17.72 11.78
C GLU A 223 -1.39 17.16 11.19
N ASP A 224 -1.03 15.93 11.58
CA ASP A 224 0.18 15.26 11.08
C ASP A 224 0.03 14.92 9.60
N ALA A 225 -1.14 14.43 9.17
CA ALA A 225 -1.40 14.13 7.77
C ALA A 225 -1.25 15.38 6.88
N ARG A 226 -1.81 16.51 7.30
CA ARG A 226 -1.66 17.79 6.61
C ARG A 226 -0.20 18.23 6.54
N ARG A 227 0.51 18.16 7.66
CA ARG A 227 1.94 18.50 7.74
C ARG A 227 2.79 17.64 6.78
N TYR A 228 2.57 16.31 6.71
CA TYR A 228 3.30 15.44 5.79
C TYR A 228 2.97 15.75 4.32
N LEU A 229 1.72 16.06 4.01
CA LEU A 229 1.34 16.51 2.67
C LEU A 229 2.06 17.82 2.27
N GLU A 230 2.21 18.76 3.21
CA GLU A 230 2.97 20.02 3.01
C GLU A 230 4.46 19.77 2.85
N MET A 231 5.04 18.79 3.55
CA MET A 231 6.43 18.36 3.37
C MET A 231 6.69 17.72 2.00
N GLY A 232 5.62 17.30 1.29
CA GLY A 232 5.70 16.74 -0.06
C GLY A 232 5.57 15.23 -0.14
N PHE A 233 5.03 14.57 0.89
CA PHE A 233 4.59 13.19 0.76
C PHE A 233 3.49 13.10 -0.32
N SER A 234 3.64 12.16 -1.25
CA SER A 234 2.80 12.05 -2.44
C SER A 234 1.51 11.29 -2.17
N TYR A 235 1.54 10.33 -1.24
CA TYR A 235 0.38 9.53 -0.87
C TYR A 235 0.37 9.26 0.62
N VAL A 236 -0.72 9.66 1.27
CA VAL A 236 -0.87 9.64 2.73
C VAL A 236 -2.11 8.84 3.12
N ALA A 237 -1.94 7.84 3.99
CA ALA A 237 -3.06 7.21 4.66
C ALA A 237 -3.45 8.06 5.88
N VAL A 238 -4.68 8.56 5.90
CA VAL A 238 -5.13 9.51 6.92
C VAL A 238 -5.83 8.83 8.10
N GLY A 239 -5.79 7.50 8.16
CA GLY A 239 -6.39 6.72 9.25
C GLY A 239 -6.54 5.25 8.92
N SER A 240 -7.30 4.54 9.76
CA SER A 240 -7.69 3.16 9.55
C SER A 240 -9.16 2.97 9.88
N ASP A 241 -9.79 1.98 9.24
CA ASP A 241 -11.19 1.59 9.50
C ASP A 241 -11.44 1.25 10.97
N ILE A 242 -10.53 0.51 11.61
CA ILE A 242 -10.57 0.19 13.05
C ILE A 242 -10.52 1.48 13.88
N GLY A 243 -9.61 2.40 13.57
CA GLY A 243 -9.47 3.66 14.28
C GLY A 243 -10.71 4.55 14.18
N VAL A 244 -11.24 4.67 12.95
CA VAL A 244 -12.47 5.44 12.69
C VAL A 244 -13.66 4.83 13.45
N LEU A 245 -13.86 3.51 13.33
CA LEU A 245 -14.97 2.81 14.00
C LEU A 245 -14.86 2.96 15.52
N ARG A 246 -13.70 2.64 16.12
CA ARG A 246 -13.48 2.77 17.57
C ARG A 246 -13.81 4.18 18.05
N ASN A 247 -13.21 5.20 17.43
CA ASN A 247 -13.39 6.58 17.87
C ASN A 247 -14.88 7.03 17.74
N ALA A 248 -15.54 6.65 16.65
CA ALA A 248 -16.94 7.02 16.43
C ALA A 248 -17.89 6.38 17.46
N VAL A 249 -17.70 5.09 17.78
CA VAL A 249 -18.57 4.40 18.75
C VAL A 249 -18.30 4.86 20.18
N GLU A 250 -17.04 5.16 20.54
CA GLU A 250 -16.68 5.72 21.84
C GLU A 250 -17.30 7.11 22.02
N GLN A 251 -17.17 7.99 21.03
CA GLN A 251 -17.79 9.32 21.03
C GLN A 251 -19.32 9.24 21.08
N LEU A 252 -19.93 8.28 20.37
CA LEU A 252 -21.37 8.05 20.41
C LEU A 252 -21.80 7.63 21.82
N ARG A 253 -21.09 6.67 22.43
CA ARG A 253 -21.38 6.19 23.80
C ARG A 253 -21.24 7.31 24.84
N GLN A 254 -20.22 8.15 24.72
CA GLN A 254 -19.99 9.28 25.65
C GLN A 254 -21.17 10.26 25.67
N ARG A 255 -21.84 10.50 24.53
CA ARG A 255 -23.03 11.38 24.46
C ARG A 255 -24.23 10.86 25.24
N PHE A 256 -24.26 9.57 25.60
CA PHE A 256 -25.31 8.92 26.39
C PHE A 256 -24.79 8.43 27.76
N ALA A 257 -23.57 8.83 28.17
CA ALA A 257 -23.13 8.63 29.55
C ALA A 257 -24.02 9.50 30.46
N ALA A 258 -24.63 8.90 31.48
CA ALA A 258 -25.26 9.65 32.54
C ALA A 258 -24.20 10.45 33.30
N ASP A 259 -24.51 11.68 33.68
CA ASP A 259 -23.68 12.49 34.57
C ASP A 259 -23.51 11.81 35.93
#